data_b3bd7ed85d1da577bbcd07d873fc1a3d
#
_entry.id   b3bd7ed85d1da577bbcd07d873fc1a3d
#
_cell.length_a   1.000
_cell.length_b   1.000
_cell.length_c   1.000
_cell.angle_alpha   90.00
_cell.angle_beta   90.00
_cell.angle_gamma   90.00
#
_symmetry.space_group_name_H-M   'P 1'
#
loop_
_entity.id
_entity.type
_entity.pdbx_description
1 polymer ?
#
loop_
_entity_poly.entity_id
_entity_poly.type
_entity_poly.pdbx_seq_one_letter_code
_entity_poly.pdbx_strand_id
1 'polypeptide(L)'
;MGTKTPEISDIKESENKKENIKNSNNTAKSDHENKETTMQNKTTTKQDTDTTKQNNNITQEPQNDISNPEKTTEKKGLSIVALFTILLVTFLLVILTCFLIFAFSLKGNSNILSGIYIKNVDVSNLSKQDAKSKIEMYLKNKIPEEIVLKHGDYEATISTAQLDINFDTTSAIKVAYSLGRSGNIFSDGFEALGTMFFNKNVEPTLNFDEESLSKMLKDISTKLPDKVIESGYYIEENNLILNKGSQGNVIDVEAMSKVIKKNIADLNLNNSIDIITKTADPDLLDIKAIYNEVHKDAIDASYTIEPRSVTPSKNGIDFAISLEEAIAKLNESEKECVIPLKVVYPKVTNNMIGNDAFPDELSKFTTYYDARNYNRTTNLILAANKINGTVLMPGEVFSYNQVVGERTIAAGYKEAPIYVNGKVEDGLGGGICQITTTLYNAVVYANLEVTDRSNHQFVPSYVGAGRDATVVYGAIDFKFKNNRDYPIKIICSVNGGVATFQILGLRTDNDYDVEIYSKITGQTANTTNSQTYKILRKNGVVVEEKLLSKDTYKRH
;
A
#
# COMPACT_ATOMS: atom_id res chain seq x y z
N MET A 1 -11.49 -10.31 -45.84
CA MET A 1 -11.91 -10.86 -44.54
C MET A 1 -10.72 -10.74 -43.59
N GLY A 2 -10.73 -9.73 -42.81
CA GLY A 2 -9.72 -9.48 -41.77
C GLY A 2 -10.42 -8.68 -40.68
N THR A 3 -10.93 -9.39 -39.70
CA THR A 3 -11.54 -8.80 -38.51
C THR A 3 -10.46 -8.14 -37.70
N LYS A 4 -10.36 -6.81 -37.74
CA LYS A 4 -9.60 -6.04 -36.78
C LYS A 4 -10.31 -6.12 -35.43
N THR A 5 -9.67 -6.73 -34.48
CA THR A 5 -10.01 -6.70 -33.06
C THR A 5 -10.06 -5.24 -32.57
N PRO A 6 -11.08 -4.82 -31.83
CA PRO A 6 -11.07 -3.50 -31.20
C PRO A 6 -10.00 -3.47 -30.11
N GLU A 7 -9.16 -2.45 -30.13
CA GLU A 7 -8.17 -2.15 -29.09
C GLU A 7 -8.85 -1.96 -27.73
N ILE A 8 -8.30 -2.60 -26.75
CA ILE A 8 -8.71 -2.51 -25.33
C ILE A 8 -8.22 -1.17 -24.77
N SER A 9 -8.94 -0.08 -25.08
CA SER A 9 -8.63 1.25 -24.52
C SER A 9 -9.07 1.40 -23.04
N ASP A 10 -9.90 0.48 -22.54
CA ASP A 10 -10.46 0.56 -21.18
C ASP A 10 -9.58 -0.11 -20.10
N ILE A 11 -8.45 -0.72 -20.51
CA ILE A 11 -7.51 -1.37 -19.56
C ILE A 11 -6.41 -0.40 -19.08
N LYS A 12 -6.26 0.77 -19.72
CA LYS A 12 -5.19 1.72 -19.38
C LYS A 12 -5.43 2.62 -18.16
N GLU A 13 -6.60 2.58 -17.53
CA GLU A 13 -6.82 3.33 -16.27
C GLU A 13 -6.26 2.64 -15.01
N SER A 14 -5.71 1.43 -15.13
CA SER A 14 -5.11 0.71 -14.00
C SER A 14 -3.58 0.86 -13.87
N GLU A 15 -2.91 1.60 -14.75
CA GLU A 15 -1.44 1.71 -14.74
C GLU A 15 -0.82 2.68 -13.72
N ASN A 16 -1.61 3.33 -12.87
CA ASN A 16 -1.09 4.24 -11.84
C ASN A 16 -1.27 3.75 -10.39
N LYS A 17 -1.24 2.42 -10.17
CA LYS A 17 -1.08 1.84 -8.84
C LYS A 17 -0.08 0.70 -8.83
N LYS A 18 1.16 1.02 -9.18
CA LYS A 18 2.32 0.22 -8.79
C LYS A 18 2.81 0.66 -7.43
N GLU A 19 1.97 0.56 -6.42
CA GLU A 19 2.43 0.53 -5.02
C GLU A 19 1.29 0.06 -4.13
N ASN A 20 1.61 -0.99 -3.34
CA ASN A 20 0.83 -1.45 -2.20
C ASN A 20 -0.43 -2.27 -2.46
N ILE A 21 -0.24 -3.51 -2.89
CA ILE A 21 -1.06 -4.59 -2.36
C ILE A 21 -0.12 -5.60 -1.68
N LYS A 22 0.38 -5.22 -0.51
CA LYS A 22 0.86 -6.15 0.51
C LYS A 22 0.06 -5.89 1.77
N ASN A 23 -0.47 -6.97 2.33
CA ASN A 23 -1.05 -7.09 3.66
C ASN A 23 -2.46 -6.57 3.86
N SER A 24 -3.40 -7.42 3.60
CA SER A 24 -4.58 -7.53 4.46
C SER A 24 -5.06 -8.98 4.53
N ASN A 25 -4.34 -9.78 5.27
CA ASN A 25 -4.87 -11.03 5.82
C ASN A 25 -4.37 -11.12 7.25
N ASN A 26 -5.12 -10.55 8.16
CA ASN A 26 -5.27 -10.99 9.53
C ASN A 26 -6.29 -10.10 10.21
N THR A 27 -7.49 -10.56 10.27
CA THR A 27 -8.37 -10.43 11.44
C THR A 27 -9.74 -11.02 11.09
N ALA A 28 -9.97 -12.25 11.49
CA ALA A 28 -11.30 -12.70 11.85
C ALA A 28 -11.15 -13.53 13.12
N LYS A 29 -11.43 -12.85 14.23
CA LYS A 29 -11.82 -13.49 15.48
C LYS A 29 -13.16 -14.19 15.27
N SER A 30 -13.26 -15.40 15.75
CA SER A 30 -14.52 -15.94 16.21
C SER A 30 -14.32 -16.49 17.60
N ASP A 31 -14.97 -15.84 18.55
CA ASP A 31 -15.30 -16.38 19.86
C ASP A 31 -16.17 -17.64 19.68
N HIS A 32 -15.88 -18.65 20.45
CA HIS A 32 -16.89 -19.46 21.11
C HIS A 32 -16.31 -20.29 22.25
N GLU A 33 -16.77 -19.92 23.39
CA GLU A 33 -17.05 -20.56 24.66
C GLU A 33 -16.79 -22.06 24.86
N ASN A 34 -16.18 -22.26 26.06
CA ASN A 34 -16.58 -23.19 27.13
C ASN A 34 -16.83 -24.67 26.85
N LYS A 35 -16.04 -25.48 27.47
CA LYS A 35 -16.49 -26.24 28.68
C LYS A 35 -15.38 -27.06 29.27
N GLU A 36 -15.34 -26.96 30.60
CA GLU A 36 -14.74 -27.85 31.57
C GLU A 36 -14.76 -29.32 31.17
N THR A 37 -13.72 -30.04 31.51
CA THR A 37 -13.88 -31.24 32.34
C THR A 37 -12.53 -31.65 32.94
N THR A 38 -12.52 -31.63 34.23
CA THR A 38 -11.74 -32.27 35.25
C THR A 38 -11.38 -33.73 34.91
N MET A 39 -10.22 -34.17 35.31
CA MET A 39 -9.87 -35.38 36.08
C MET A 39 -8.43 -35.74 35.83
N GLN A 40 -7.65 -35.62 36.88
CA GLN A 40 -7.28 -36.70 37.81
C GLN A 40 -6.54 -37.86 37.14
N ASN A 41 -5.37 -38.08 37.46
CA ASN A 41 -4.88 -39.05 38.40
C ASN A 41 -3.40 -39.33 38.13
N LYS A 42 -2.71 -39.24 39.17
CA LYS A 42 -2.16 -40.31 40.02
C LYS A 42 -0.89 -40.95 39.48
N THR A 43 0.08 -40.77 40.33
CA THR A 43 0.67 -41.85 41.15
C THR A 43 1.70 -42.62 40.36
N THR A 44 2.83 -42.93 40.81
CA THR A 44 3.27 -43.62 42.05
C THR A 44 4.79 -43.71 42.01
N THR A 45 5.41 -43.44 43.14
CA THR A 45 5.97 -44.47 44.07
C THR A 45 7.26 -45.07 43.56
N LYS A 46 8.21 -45.23 44.28
CA LYS A 46 8.57 -45.83 45.56
C LYS A 46 10.04 -46.07 45.53
N GLN A 47 10.59 -46.00 46.52
CA GLN A 47 10.95 -46.87 47.69
C GLN A 47 12.43 -47.18 47.61
N ASP A 48 13.08 -47.29 48.52
CA ASP A 48 13.14 -47.82 49.90
C ASP A 48 14.61 -48.09 50.15
N THR A 49 15.11 -48.11 51.15
CA THR A 49 15.03 -48.81 52.44
C THR A 49 16.37 -48.59 53.12
N ASP A 50 16.34 -48.27 54.29
CA ASP A 50 16.18 -49.07 55.51
C ASP A 50 17.53 -49.48 56.12
N THR A 51 17.63 -49.35 57.25
CA THR A 51 17.49 -50.05 58.54
C THR A 51 18.80 -50.01 59.33
N THR A 52 18.70 -49.68 60.47
CA THR A 52 18.23 -50.21 61.73
C THR A 52 19.34 -50.52 62.74
N LYS A 53 19.08 -49.99 63.89
CA LYS A 53 19.06 -50.67 65.19
C LYS A 53 20.37 -50.84 65.92
N GLN A 54 20.30 -50.24 67.09
CA GLN A 54 20.06 -50.84 68.41
C GLN A 54 21.28 -51.55 68.96
N ASN A 55 21.60 -51.43 70.08
CA ASN A 55 21.05 -51.39 71.42
C ASN A 55 22.13 -51.70 72.46
N ASN A 56 21.88 -51.06 73.53
CA ASN A 56 21.93 -51.67 74.87
C ASN A 56 23.26 -52.10 75.46
N ASN A 57 23.46 -51.47 76.45
CA ASN A 57 23.23 -51.79 77.89
C ASN A 57 24.40 -52.25 78.67
N ILE A 58 24.46 -51.63 79.77
CA ILE A 58 24.43 -52.17 81.16
C ILE A 58 25.80 -52.28 81.87
N THR A 59 25.81 -51.42 82.88
CA THR A 59 26.14 -51.70 84.31
C THR A 59 27.58 -52.17 84.66
N GLN A 60 28.20 -51.56 85.49
CA GLN A 60 28.12 -51.57 86.96
C GLN A 60 29.31 -50.84 87.56
N GLU A 61 29.01 -50.06 88.56
CA GLU A 61 29.88 -49.73 89.62
C GLU A 61 30.37 -51.00 90.36
N PRO A 62 31.47 -50.95 91.14
CA PRO A 62 31.35 -50.36 92.42
C PRO A 62 32.65 -49.69 93.02
N GLN A 63 32.39 -48.77 93.85
CA GLN A 63 32.80 -48.46 95.17
C GLN A 63 34.29 -48.56 95.63
N ASN A 64 34.61 -47.45 96.33
CA ASN A 64 35.40 -47.26 97.50
C ASN A 64 36.92 -47.43 97.38
N ASP A 65 37.66 -46.56 97.87
CA ASP A 65 37.80 -46.15 99.26
C ASP A 65 38.69 -44.89 99.47
N ILE A 66 38.28 -44.10 100.38
CA ILE A 66 38.88 -43.16 101.31
C ILE A 66 40.38 -43.09 101.32
N SER A 67 40.91 -41.90 101.16
CA SER A 67 41.78 -41.20 102.15
C SER A 67 42.11 -39.77 101.71
N ASN A 68 41.79 -38.87 102.58
CA ASN A 68 42.34 -37.51 102.68
C ASN A 68 43.66 -37.66 103.49
N PRO A 69 44.70 -36.83 103.43
CA PRO A 69 44.64 -35.38 103.51
C PRO A 69 45.77 -34.60 102.76
N GLU A 70 45.66 -33.40 102.92
CA GLU A 70 46.68 -32.34 103.08
C GLU A 70 46.63 -31.22 102.00
N LYS A 71 46.34 -30.06 102.51
CA LYS A 71 46.49 -28.78 101.87
C LYS A 71 47.98 -28.48 101.62
N THR A 72 48.30 -28.29 100.33
CA THR A 72 49.44 -27.46 99.98
C THR A 72 48.95 -26.42 98.96
N THR A 73 49.09 -25.16 99.33
CA THR A 73 48.83 -24.01 98.49
C THR A 73 49.91 -23.89 97.42
N GLU A 74 49.67 -24.43 96.24
CA GLU A 74 50.49 -24.11 95.07
C GLU A 74 49.88 -22.93 94.34
N LYS A 75 50.67 -21.85 94.19
CA LYS A 75 50.38 -20.79 93.21
C LYS A 75 50.38 -21.42 91.84
N LYS A 76 49.22 -21.71 91.30
CA LYS A 76 49.06 -22.12 89.92
C LYS A 76 49.45 -20.96 89.00
N GLY A 77 50.68 -21.00 88.50
CA GLY A 77 51.01 -20.21 87.31
C GLY A 77 50.03 -20.53 86.16
N LEU A 78 49.53 -19.52 85.46
CA LEU A 78 48.68 -19.73 84.33
C LEU A 78 49.35 -20.69 83.34
N SER A 79 48.64 -21.79 83.02
CA SER A 79 49.12 -22.74 82.02
C SER A 79 49.35 -21.99 80.67
N ILE A 80 50.44 -22.32 79.98
CA ILE A 80 50.77 -21.77 78.66
C ILE A 80 49.58 -21.85 77.72
N VAL A 81 48.75 -22.89 77.81
CA VAL A 81 47.50 -23.05 77.05
C VAL A 81 46.49 -21.96 77.44
N ALA A 82 46.37 -21.63 78.76
CA ALA A 82 45.45 -20.54 79.17
C ALA A 82 45.94 -19.16 78.68
N LEU A 83 47.27 -18.95 78.62
CA LEU A 83 47.83 -17.72 78.06
C LEU A 83 47.56 -17.60 76.55
N PHE A 84 47.74 -18.71 75.82
CA PHE A 84 47.38 -18.76 74.36
C PHE A 84 45.90 -18.57 74.14
N THR A 85 45.00 -19.17 74.91
CA THR A 85 43.57 -18.97 74.81
C THR A 85 43.15 -17.53 75.08
N ILE A 86 43.73 -16.89 76.12
CA ILE A 86 43.47 -15.47 76.42
C ILE A 86 43.97 -14.58 75.28
N LEU A 87 45.18 -14.82 74.75
CA LEU A 87 45.69 -14.10 73.57
C LEU A 87 44.84 -14.29 72.35
N LEU A 88 44.37 -15.51 72.07
CA LEU A 88 43.48 -15.78 70.96
C LEU A 88 42.13 -15.07 71.14
N VAL A 89 41.52 -15.15 72.34
CA VAL A 89 40.25 -14.48 72.62
C VAL A 89 40.40 -12.96 72.56
N THR A 90 41.51 -12.39 73.11
CA THR A 90 41.75 -10.95 72.97
C THR A 90 41.95 -10.53 71.50
N PHE A 91 42.69 -11.33 70.73
CA PHE A 91 42.84 -11.09 69.26
C PHE A 91 41.50 -11.13 68.50
N LEU A 92 40.65 -12.13 68.78
CA LEU A 92 39.33 -12.23 68.23
C LEU A 92 38.44 -11.06 68.64
N LEU A 93 38.52 -10.62 69.91
CA LEU A 93 37.77 -9.44 70.37
C LEU A 93 38.26 -8.15 69.71
N VAL A 94 39.55 -8.00 69.43
CA VAL A 94 40.10 -6.86 68.70
C VAL A 94 39.59 -6.88 67.27
N ILE A 95 39.63 -8.05 66.62
CA ILE A 95 39.03 -8.19 65.23
C ILE A 95 37.58 -7.84 65.26
N LEU A 96 36.79 -8.39 66.19
CA LEU A 96 35.36 -8.09 66.28
C LEU A 96 35.09 -6.60 66.52
N THR A 97 35.89 -5.97 67.39
CA THR A 97 35.77 -4.53 67.67
C THR A 97 36.13 -3.69 66.47
N CYS A 98 37.19 -4.01 65.73
CA CYS A 98 37.56 -3.36 64.49
C CYS A 98 36.47 -3.54 63.44
N PHE A 99 35.91 -4.76 63.31
CA PHE A 99 34.80 -5.05 62.42
C PHE A 99 33.55 -4.23 62.78
N LEU A 100 33.20 -4.15 64.07
CA LEU A 100 32.05 -3.36 64.51
C LEU A 100 32.25 -1.86 64.26
N ILE A 101 33.43 -1.30 64.51
CA ILE A 101 33.78 0.09 64.21
C ILE A 101 33.60 0.33 62.67
N PHE A 102 34.15 -0.58 61.87
CA PHE A 102 34.00 -0.52 60.42
C PHE A 102 32.52 -0.58 60.00
N ALA A 103 31.78 -1.56 60.51
CA ALA A 103 30.35 -1.73 60.18
C ALA A 103 29.49 -0.53 60.65
N PHE A 104 29.80 0.08 61.79
CA PHE A 104 29.15 1.31 62.26
C PHE A 104 29.49 2.52 61.39
N SER A 105 30.74 2.60 60.89
CA SER A 105 31.15 3.69 60.00
C SER A 105 30.34 3.72 58.65
N LEU A 106 29.83 2.56 58.25
CA LEU A 106 29.00 2.45 57.03
C LEU A 106 27.62 3.10 57.18
N LYS A 107 27.05 3.17 58.39
CA LYS A 107 25.71 3.74 58.65
C LYS A 107 25.60 5.21 58.28
N GLY A 108 26.66 5.97 58.31
CA GLY A 108 26.69 7.39 57.94
C GLY A 108 27.07 7.65 56.46
N ASN A 109 27.43 6.62 55.73
CA ASN A 109 27.91 6.77 54.36
C ASN A 109 26.73 6.87 53.39
N SER A 110 26.59 8.01 52.70
CA SER A 110 25.59 8.28 51.68
C SER A 110 26.01 7.85 50.27
N ASN A 111 27.24 7.37 50.10
CA ASN A 111 27.81 6.96 48.83
C ASN A 111 27.71 5.44 48.62
N ILE A 112 27.79 5.00 47.38
CA ILE A 112 27.88 3.58 47.00
C ILE A 112 29.15 2.98 47.65
N LEU A 113 29.07 1.73 48.09
CA LEU A 113 30.22 1.05 48.70
C LEU A 113 31.38 0.86 47.70
N SER A 114 32.60 0.68 48.26
CA SER A 114 33.77 0.38 47.43
C SER A 114 33.66 -1.00 46.78
N GLY A 115 34.24 -1.17 45.58
CA GLY A 115 34.25 -2.42 44.83
C GLY A 115 32.95 -2.72 44.12
N ILE A 116 32.07 -1.73 43.96
CA ILE A 116 30.82 -1.87 43.20
C ILE A 116 30.97 -1.25 41.81
N TYR A 117 30.56 -2.03 40.82
CA TYR A 117 30.57 -1.68 39.40
C TYR A 117 29.16 -1.77 38.84
N ILE A 118 28.85 -0.92 37.90
CA ILE A 118 27.64 -1.04 37.08
C ILE A 118 28.08 -1.10 35.62
N LYS A 119 27.70 -2.15 34.91
CA LYS A 119 28.12 -2.40 33.53
C LYS A 119 29.65 -2.30 33.38
N ASN A 120 30.39 -2.89 34.30
CA ASN A 120 31.87 -2.85 34.41
C ASN A 120 32.46 -1.44 34.63
N VAL A 121 31.63 -0.43 34.89
CA VAL A 121 32.11 0.92 35.26
C VAL A 121 32.16 1.03 36.76
N ASP A 122 33.32 1.40 37.28
CA ASP A 122 33.54 1.60 38.73
C ASP A 122 32.69 2.79 39.22
N VAL A 123 31.75 2.52 40.13
CA VAL A 123 30.90 3.50 40.81
C VAL A 123 31.19 3.60 42.30
N SER A 124 32.30 3.00 42.74
CA SER A 124 32.76 2.99 44.14
C SER A 124 32.85 4.41 44.69
N ASN A 125 32.36 4.60 45.89
CA ASN A 125 32.40 5.84 46.65
C ASN A 125 31.70 7.05 45.99
N LEU A 126 30.95 6.85 44.90
CA LEU A 126 30.17 7.92 44.25
C LEU A 126 28.81 8.09 44.92
N SER A 127 28.31 9.32 44.89
CA SER A 127 26.89 9.56 45.18
C SER A 127 25.99 8.89 44.11
N LYS A 128 24.72 8.67 44.44
CA LYS A 128 23.75 8.13 43.44
C LYS A 128 23.68 8.98 42.17
N GLN A 129 23.77 10.31 42.31
CA GLN A 129 23.70 11.24 41.22
C GLN A 129 24.96 11.19 40.33
N ASP A 130 26.15 11.18 40.95
CA ASP A 130 27.40 11.11 40.19
C ASP A 130 27.57 9.75 39.50
N ALA A 131 27.16 8.67 40.17
CA ALA A 131 27.13 7.33 39.58
C ALA A 131 26.18 7.30 38.35
N LYS A 132 24.98 7.91 38.44
CA LYS A 132 24.04 8.00 37.35
C LYS A 132 24.64 8.74 36.16
N SER A 133 25.16 9.94 36.39
CA SER A 133 25.79 10.75 35.35
C SER A 133 26.96 10.03 34.68
N LYS A 134 27.79 9.34 35.46
CA LYS A 134 28.94 8.57 34.95
C LYS A 134 28.52 7.41 34.06
N ILE A 135 27.50 6.64 34.46
CA ILE A 135 27.00 5.51 33.71
C ILE A 135 26.28 5.96 32.44
N GLU A 136 25.42 6.97 32.52
CA GLU A 136 24.70 7.50 31.34
C GLU A 136 25.68 8.06 30.31
N MET A 137 26.71 8.77 30.71
CA MET A 137 27.75 9.25 29.80
C MET A 137 28.53 8.08 29.18
N TYR A 138 28.87 7.05 29.95
CA TYR A 138 29.54 5.87 29.42
C TYR A 138 28.72 5.13 28.41
N LEU A 139 27.42 4.88 28.68
CA LEU A 139 26.49 4.20 27.77
C LEU A 139 26.30 5.00 26.50
N LYS A 140 26.08 6.31 26.60
CA LYS A 140 25.95 7.21 25.46
C LYS A 140 27.16 7.16 24.52
N ASN A 141 28.37 7.05 25.07
CA ASN A 141 29.58 6.99 24.25
C ASN A 141 29.87 5.59 23.67
N LYS A 142 29.17 4.56 24.13
CA LYS A 142 29.34 3.17 23.67
C LYS A 142 28.28 2.72 22.67
N ILE A 143 27.15 3.40 22.61
CA ILE A 143 26.10 3.10 21.67
C ILE A 143 26.33 3.98 20.42
N PRO A 144 26.67 3.40 19.26
CA PRO A 144 26.83 4.16 18.02
C PRO A 144 25.46 4.64 17.52
N GLU A 145 25.45 5.58 16.59
CA GLU A 145 24.21 6.06 15.96
C GLU A 145 23.57 4.98 15.07
N GLU A 146 24.39 4.08 14.52
CA GLU A 146 23.95 3.02 13.62
C GLU A 146 24.62 1.68 13.98
N ILE A 147 23.89 0.60 13.83
CA ILE A 147 24.38 -0.77 13.87
C ILE A 147 24.53 -1.26 12.45
N VAL A 148 25.74 -1.66 12.05
CA VAL A 148 26.04 -2.15 10.71
C VAL A 148 25.78 -3.65 10.63
N LEU A 149 24.97 -4.06 9.66
CA LEU A 149 24.69 -5.46 9.32
C LEU A 149 25.36 -5.81 7.99
N LYS A 150 25.88 -7.02 7.85
CA LYS A 150 26.56 -7.50 6.62
C LYS A 150 26.00 -8.83 6.13
N HIS A 151 25.90 -8.97 4.81
CA HIS A 151 25.62 -10.23 4.12
C HIS A 151 26.48 -10.30 2.84
N GLY A 152 27.63 -10.99 2.93
CA GLY A 152 28.64 -10.92 1.87
C GLY A 152 29.13 -9.48 1.68
N ASP A 153 28.99 -8.97 0.46
CA ASP A 153 29.35 -7.57 0.12
C ASP A 153 28.21 -6.57 0.40
N TYR A 154 27.03 -7.06 0.78
CA TYR A 154 25.88 -6.21 1.11
C TYR A 154 25.98 -5.70 2.53
N GLU A 155 25.83 -4.39 2.71
CA GLU A 155 25.77 -3.72 4.00
C GLU A 155 24.43 -2.99 4.17
N ALA A 156 23.90 -3.07 5.37
CA ALA A 156 22.71 -2.32 5.80
C ALA A 156 22.93 -1.74 7.19
N THR A 157 22.22 -0.67 7.53
CA THR A 157 22.32 -0.05 8.85
C THR A 157 20.96 -0.03 9.55
N ILE A 158 21.02 -0.13 10.88
CA ILE A 158 19.87 0.04 11.78
C ILE A 158 20.16 1.24 12.66
N SER A 159 19.29 2.25 12.62
CA SER A 159 19.39 3.42 13.49
C SER A 159 19.08 3.07 14.95
N THR A 160 20.02 3.31 15.84
CA THR A 160 19.84 3.08 17.28
C THR A 160 18.85 4.04 17.91
N ALA A 161 18.68 5.23 17.32
CA ALA A 161 17.67 6.19 17.75
C ALA A 161 16.22 5.68 17.52
N GLN A 162 16.01 4.88 16.47
CA GLN A 162 14.69 4.28 16.18
C GLN A 162 14.37 3.08 17.06
N LEU A 163 15.38 2.51 17.73
CA LEU A 163 15.22 1.38 18.64
C LEU A 163 14.90 1.82 20.07
N ASP A 164 14.96 3.11 20.39
CA ASP A 164 14.74 3.66 21.74
C ASP A 164 15.53 2.87 22.82
N ILE A 165 16.83 2.65 22.55
CA ILE A 165 17.69 1.85 23.44
C ILE A 165 17.84 2.56 24.77
N ASN A 166 17.38 1.92 25.83
CA ASN A 166 17.42 2.44 27.19
C ASN A 166 17.86 1.38 28.19
N PHE A 167 18.91 1.72 28.98
CA PHE A 167 19.34 0.92 30.12
C PHE A 167 18.75 1.52 31.40
N ASP A 168 18.05 0.72 32.19
CA ASP A 168 17.51 1.17 33.48
C ASP A 168 18.63 1.40 34.51
N THR A 169 19.35 2.49 34.31
CA THR A 169 20.43 2.93 35.21
C THR A 169 19.92 3.28 36.60
N THR A 170 18.66 3.74 36.70
CA THR A 170 18.06 4.12 37.98
C THR A 170 17.87 2.93 38.91
N SER A 171 17.32 1.83 38.40
CA SER A 171 17.18 0.59 39.17
C SER A 171 18.53 -0.04 39.48
N ALA A 172 19.46 -0.05 38.53
CA ALA A 172 20.81 -0.56 38.77
C ALA A 172 21.52 0.20 39.89
N ILE A 173 21.45 1.53 39.92
CA ILE A 173 22.02 2.36 40.99
C ILE A 173 21.31 2.12 42.32
N LYS A 174 19.98 1.92 42.31
CA LYS A 174 19.24 1.57 43.52
C LYS A 174 19.72 0.23 44.09
N VAL A 175 19.92 -0.78 43.24
CA VAL A 175 20.50 -2.07 43.64
C VAL A 175 21.92 -1.89 44.17
N ALA A 176 22.80 -1.23 43.42
CA ALA A 176 24.18 -0.97 43.83
C ALA A 176 24.26 -0.23 45.16
N TYR A 177 23.38 0.72 45.39
CA TYR A 177 23.33 1.46 46.67
C TYR A 177 22.76 0.63 47.83
N SER A 178 21.85 -0.33 47.56
CA SER A 178 21.23 -1.16 48.63
C SER A 178 22.16 -2.21 49.20
N LEU A 179 23.26 -2.52 48.50
CA LEU A 179 24.28 -3.44 48.99
C LEU A 179 24.90 -2.93 50.32
N GLY A 180 25.01 -3.80 51.32
CA GLY A 180 25.49 -3.46 52.64
C GLY A 180 24.60 -2.50 53.44
N ARG A 181 23.29 -2.46 53.11
CA ARG A 181 22.28 -1.62 53.76
C ARG A 181 20.99 -2.38 54.04
N SER A 182 21.11 -3.65 54.47
CA SER A 182 19.97 -4.49 54.86
C SER A 182 19.35 -4.08 56.20
N GLY A 183 20.05 -3.30 56.97
CA GLY A 183 19.71 -2.92 58.35
C GLY A 183 20.31 -3.83 59.43
N ASN A 184 20.92 -4.95 59.05
CA ASN A 184 21.64 -5.83 59.95
C ASN A 184 23.14 -5.51 59.90
N ILE A 185 23.71 -5.00 61.04
CA ILE A 185 25.07 -4.48 61.07
C ILE A 185 26.14 -5.53 60.72
N PHE A 186 25.90 -6.78 61.05
CA PHE A 186 26.85 -7.87 60.71
C PHE A 186 26.76 -8.21 59.22
N SER A 187 25.56 -8.39 58.72
CA SER A 187 25.33 -8.64 57.29
C SER A 187 25.88 -7.52 56.43
N ASP A 188 25.57 -6.27 56.78
CA ASP A 188 26.01 -5.07 56.06
C ASP A 188 27.54 -4.94 56.06
N GLY A 189 28.19 -5.20 57.23
CA GLY A 189 29.65 -5.19 57.38
C GLY A 189 30.31 -6.28 56.53
N PHE A 190 29.82 -7.52 56.58
CA PHE A 190 30.35 -8.60 55.75
C PHE A 190 30.15 -8.38 54.27
N GLU A 191 28.98 -7.86 53.84
CA GLU A 191 28.74 -7.52 52.43
C GLU A 191 29.67 -6.41 51.97
N ALA A 192 29.90 -5.38 52.79
CA ALA A 192 30.83 -4.29 52.47
C ALA A 192 32.28 -4.78 52.35
N LEU A 193 32.73 -5.67 53.25
CA LEU A 193 34.04 -6.32 53.12
C LEU A 193 34.08 -7.19 51.87
N GLY A 194 33.01 -7.94 51.60
CA GLY A 194 32.90 -8.78 50.39
C GLY A 194 33.05 -7.97 49.11
N THR A 195 32.38 -6.82 48.98
CA THR A 195 32.51 -5.96 47.80
C THR A 195 33.90 -5.35 47.66
N MET A 196 34.58 -5.04 48.75
CA MET A 196 35.97 -4.52 48.73
C MET A 196 36.99 -5.54 48.19
N PHE A 197 36.82 -6.84 48.49
CA PHE A 197 37.75 -7.89 48.08
C PHE A 197 37.34 -8.62 46.80
N PHE A 198 36.03 -8.68 46.49
CA PHE A 198 35.44 -9.46 45.41
C PHE A 198 34.51 -8.62 44.56
N ASN A 199 34.96 -7.54 44.01
CA ASN A 199 34.18 -6.62 43.15
C ASN A 199 32.80 -7.14 42.72
N LYS A 200 31.74 -6.36 42.86
CA LYS A 200 30.39 -6.74 42.48
C LYS A 200 29.90 -5.88 41.31
N ASN A 201 29.60 -6.52 40.20
CA ASN A 201 29.04 -5.85 39.01
C ASN A 201 27.51 -5.98 39.01
N VAL A 202 26.82 -4.87 38.83
CA VAL A 202 25.37 -4.78 38.68
C VAL A 202 25.06 -4.52 37.20
N GLU A 203 24.24 -5.38 36.61
CA GLU A 203 23.80 -5.21 35.21
C GLU A 203 22.50 -4.43 35.17
N PRO A 204 22.42 -3.29 34.46
CA PRO A 204 21.17 -2.58 34.21
C PRO A 204 20.31 -3.37 33.25
N THR A 205 18.99 -3.33 33.42
CA THR A 205 18.05 -3.93 32.51
C THR A 205 18.04 -3.15 31.19
N LEU A 206 18.18 -3.86 30.09
CA LEU A 206 18.06 -3.30 28.72
C LEU A 206 16.60 -3.31 28.29
N ASN A 207 16.10 -2.16 27.90
CA ASN A 207 14.82 -1.97 27.22
C ASN A 207 15.08 -1.37 25.84
N PHE A 208 14.40 -1.84 24.82
CA PHE A 208 14.41 -1.26 23.48
C PHE A 208 13.17 -1.70 22.71
N ASP A 209 12.86 -1.03 21.61
CA ASP A 209 11.72 -1.34 20.77
C ASP A 209 12.00 -2.56 19.86
N GLU A 210 11.54 -3.73 20.32
CA GLU A 210 11.68 -5.00 19.57
C GLU A 210 10.80 -5.03 18.31
N GLU A 211 9.66 -4.31 18.30
CA GLU A 211 8.77 -4.23 17.13
C GLU A 211 9.42 -3.43 16.00
N SER A 212 9.97 -2.27 16.32
CA SER A 212 10.74 -1.46 15.38
C SER A 212 11.94 -2.23 14.82
N LEU A 213 12.67 -2.97 15.66
CA LEU A 213 13.76 -3.83 15.19
C LEU A 213 13.26 -4.88 14.19
N SER A 214 12.17 -5.58 14.51
CA SER A 214 11.58 -6.59 13.63
C SER A 214 11.17 -6.01 12.29
N LYS A 215 10.56 -4.81 12.28
CA LYS A 215 10.16 -4.10 11.07
C LYS A 215 11.37 -3.73 10.21
N MET A 216 12.43 -3.17 10.81
CA MET A 216 13.66 -2.81 10.09
C MET A 216 14.34 -4.05 9.49
N LEU A 217 14.43 -5.16 10.23
CA LEU A 217 14.99 -6.41 9.72
C LEU A 217 14.19 -6.97 8.54
N LYS A 218 12.85 -6.89 8.59
CA LYS A 218 11.99 -7.27 7.45
C LYS A 218 12.23 -6.38 6.23
N ASP A 219 12.36 -5.06 6.42
CA ASP A 219 12.67 -4.13 5.33
C ASP A 219 14.04 -4.42 4.71
N ILE A 220 15.07 -4.66 5.53
CA ILE A 220 16.40 -5.05 5.05
C ILE A 220 16.34 -6.38 4.29
N SER A 221 15.53 -7.35 4.77
CA SER A 221 15.35 -8.65 4.12
C SER A 221 14.86 -8.52 2.67
N THR A 222 14.02 -7.52 2.38
CA THR A 222 13.54 -7.27 1.01
C THR A 222 14.63 -6.71 0.07
N LYS A 223 15.77 -6.30 0.62
CA LYS A 223 16.87 -5.65 -0.12
C LYS A 223 18.11 -6.55 -0.26
N LEU A 224 18.08 -7.76 0.30
CA LEU A 224 19.17 -8.71 0.14
C LEU A 224 19.43 -9.01 -1.34
N PRO A 225 20.70 -9.17 -1.77
CA PRO A 225 21.03 -9.47 -3.16
C PRO A 225 20.50 -10.82 -3.63
N ASP A 226 20.41 -11.78 -2.73
CA ASP A 226 19.95 -13.16 -2.94
C ASP A 226 18.58 -13.44 -2.29
N LYS A 227 17.76 -12.38 -2.13
CA LYS A 227 16.43 -12.47 -1.54
C LYS A 227 15.48 -13.37 -2.34
N VAL A 228 14.44 -13.85 -1.67
CA VAL A 228 13.32 -14.48 -2.34
C VAL A 228 12.70 -13.51 -3.37
N ILE A 229 12.42 -14.01 -4.55
CA ILE A 229 11.64 -13.30 -5.56
C ILE A 229 10.21 -13.81 -5.43
N GLU A 230 9.33 -12.93 -4.93
CA GLU A 230 7.94 -13.30 -4.68
C GLU A 230 7.20 -13.64 -5.98
N SER A 231 6.24 -14.53 -5.86
CA SER A 231 5.30 -14.80 -6.94
C SER A 231 4.37 -13.60 -7.16
N GLY A 232 3.82 -13.49 -8.36
CA GLY A 232 2.90 -12.41 -8.67
C GLY A 232 2.27 -12.57 -10.05
N TYR A 233 1.36 -11.68 -10.39
CA TYR A 233 0.76 -11.67 -11.72
C TYR A 233 0.51 -10.24 -12.20
N TYR A 234 0.39 -10.12 -13.52
CA TYR A 234 -0.01 -8.89 -14.19
C TYR A 234 -0.72 -9.23 -15.50
N ILE A 235 -1.44 -8.25 -16.05
CA ILE A 235 -2.10 -8.40 -17.35
C ILE A 235 -1.31 -7.59 -18.37
N GLU A 236 -0.94 -8.24 -19.46
CA GLU A 236 -0.29 -7.62 -20.60
C GLU A 236 -1.08 -7.97 -21.87
N GLU A 237 -1.59 -6.94 -22.56
CA GLU A 237 -2.51 -7.09 -23.68
C GLU A 237 -3.72 -7.98 -23.31
N ASN A 238 -3.82 -9.14 -23.93
CA ASN A 238 -4.89 -10.13 -23.69
C ASN A 238 -4.39 -11.36 -22.94
N ASN A 239 -3.33 -11.24 -22.17
CA ASN A 239 -2.74 -12.32 -21.42
C ASN A 239 -2.61 -11.99 -19.95
N LEU A 240 -2.96 -12.93 -19.10
CA LEU A 240 -2.60 -12.92 -17.69
C LEU A 240 -1.25 -13.64 -17.57
N ILE A 241 -0.24 -12.93 -17.13
CA ILE A 241 1.11 -13.43 -16.91
C ILE A 241 1.26 -13.75 -15.42
N LEU A 242 1.48 -15.02 -15.11
CA LEU A 242 1.70 -15.51 -13.75
C LEU A 242 3.19 -15.81 -13.58
N ASN A 243 3.85 -15.18 -12.62
CA ASN A 243 5.24 -15.46 -12.28
C ASN A 243 5.30 -16.21 -10.95
N LYS A 244 5.89 -17.39 -10.94
CA LYS A 244 6.01 -18.23 -9.74
C LYS A 244 7.03 -17.73 -8.72
N GLY A 245 7.79 -16.70 -9.08
CA GLY A 245 8.89 -16.25 -8.24
C GLY A 245 10.06 -17.24 -8.21
N SER A 246 10.93 -17.10 -7.26
CA SER A 246 12.04 -18.03 -7.03
C SER A 246 12.46 -18.05 -5.57
N GLN A 247 12.87 -19.23 -5.12
CA GLN A 247 13.47 -19.44 -3.81
C GLN A 247 14.67 -18.48 -3.62
N GLY A 248 14.83 -17.98 -2.43
CA GLY A 248 15.93 -17.10 -2.05
C GLY A 248 16.11 -17.06 -0.55
N ASN A 249 16.89 -16.10 -0.08
CA ASN A 249 17.13 -15.91 1.34
C ASN A 249 16.25 -14.80 1.94
N VAL A 250 15.81 -15.03 3.18
CA VAL A 250 15.15 -14.03 4.03
C VAL A 250 15.91 -13.95 5.36
N ILE A 251 15.91 -12.81 6.00
CA ILE A 251 16.50 -12.68 7.33
C ILE A 251 15.71 -13.54 8.33
N ASP A 252 16.40 -14.37 9.10
CA ASP A 252 15.82 -14.98 10.28
C ASP A 252 15.68 -13.91 11.37
N VAL A 253 14.52 -13.25 11.38
CA VAL A 253 14.24 -12.10 12.25
C VAL A 253 14.39 -12.47 13.74
N GLU A 254 13.99 -13.69 14.13
CA GLU A 254 14.07 -14.13 15.53
C GLU A 254 15.53 -14.35 15.95
N ALA A 255 16.29 -15.08 15.15
CA ALA A 255 17.71 -15.33 15.41
C ALA A 255 18.50 -14.01 15.40
N MET A 256 18.24 -13.15 14.41
CA MET A 256 18.93 -11.87 14.26
C MET A 256 18.60 -10.92 15.41
N SER A 257 17.34 -10.83 15.85
CA SER A 257 16.93 -10.01 17.00
C SER A 257 17.64 -10.45 18.28
N LYS A 258 17.80 -11.76 18.51
CA LYS A 258 18.56 -12.28 19.66
C LYS A 258 20.02 -11.86 19.63
N VAL A 259 20.65 -11.93 18.43
CA VAL A 259 22.04 -11.53 18.26
C VAL A 259 22.22 -10.03 18.48
N ILE A 260 21.36 -9.20 17.89
CA ILE A 260 21.41 -7.75 18.05
C ILE A 260 21.18 -7.37 19.52
N LYS A 261 20.16 -7.95 20.17
CA LYS A 261 19.87 -7.73 21.60
C LYS A 261 21.06 -8.05 22.47
N LYS A 262 21.73 -9.16 22.20
CA LYS A 262 22.96 -9.55 22.92
C LYS A 262 24.08 -8.54 22.68
N ASN A 263 24.33 -8.14 21.44
CA ASN A 263 25.39 -7.16 21.13
C ASN A 263 25.12 -5.79 21.79
N ILE A 264 23.85 -5.34 21.82
CA ILE A 264 23.44 -4.13 22.54
C ILE A 264 23.69 -4.31 24.05
N ALA A 265 23.25 -5.43 24.62
CA ALA A 265 23.44 -5.72 26.03
C ALA A 265 24.91 -5.78 26.40
N ASP A 266 25.77 -6.36 25.58
CA ASP A 266 27.21 -6.49 25.80
C ASP A 266 27.99 -5.21 25.41
N LEU A 267 27.34 -4.20 24.82
CA LEU A 267 27.94 -2.98 24.25
C LEU A 267 29.01 -3.29 23.19
N ASN A 268 28.80 -4.37 22.44
CA ASN A 268 29.67 -4.83 21.35
C ASN A 268 29.09 -4.45 19.97
N LEU A 269 29.06 -3.15 19.70
CA LEU A 269 28.41 -2.58 18.52
C LEU A 269 29.40 -1.91 17.54
N ASN A 270 30.68 -1.96 17.81
CA ASN A 270 31.71 -1.32 16.99
C ASN A 270 32.07 -2.10 15.72
N ASN A 271 31.67 -3.37 15.62
CA ASN A 271 31.88 -4.24 14.49
C ASN A 271 30.55 -4.50 13.76
N SER A 272 30.63 -4.76 12.47
CA SER A 272 29.48 -5.24 11.72
C SER A 272 29.01 -6.60 12.25
N ILE A 273 27.70 -6.81 12.22
CA ILE A 273 27.06 -8.06 12.62
C ILE A 273 26.64 -8.79 11.34
N ASP A 274 27.07 -10.06 11.20
CA ASP A 274 26.65 -10.86 10.05
C ASP A 274 25.16 -11.16 10.11
N ILE A 275 24.49 -10.96 8.97
CA ILE A 275 23.06 -11.22 8.82
C ILE A 275 22.83 -12.74 8.82
N ILE A 276 21.99 -13.20 9.71
CA ILE A 276 21.53 -14.59 9.74
C ILE A 276 20.33 -14.72 8.81
N THR A 277 20.50 -15.52 7.76
CA THR A 277 19.45 -15.78 6.79
C THR A 277 18.94 -17.22 6.91
N LYS A 278 17.73 -17.42 6.40
CA LYS A 278 17.16 -18.73 6.12
C LYS A 278 16.57 -18.72 4.73
N THR A 279 16.61 -19.87 4.07
CA THR A 279 15.98 -20.05 2.77
C THR A 279 14.47 -20.02 2.89
N ALA A 280 13.80 -19.33 1.98
CA ALA A 280 12.35 -19.28 1.86
C ALA A 280 11.93 -19.45 0.41
N ASP A 281 10.81 -20.11 0.21
CA ASP A 281 10.13 -20.22 -1.05
C ASP A 281 9.15 -19.06 -1.22
N PRO A 282 8.88 -18.61 -2.46
CA PRO A 282 7.85 -17.60 -2.74
C PRO A 282 6.45 -18.14 -2.36
N ASP A 283 5.54 -17.24 -2.07
CA ASP A 283 4.15 -17.61 -1.84
C ASP A 283 3.54 -18.29 -3.08
N LEU A 284 2.73 -19.31 -2.88
CA LEU A 284 2.06 -20.00 -3.96
C LEU A 284 0.94 -19.15 -4.56
N LEU A 285 0.85 -19.10 -5.89
CA LEU A 285 -0.23 -18.42 -6.59
C LEU A 285 -1.55 -19.21 -6.44
N ASP A 286 -2.56 -18.58 -5.86
CA ASP A 286 -3.93 -19.10 -5.89
C ASP A 286 -4.63 -18.64 -7.17
N ILE A 287 -4.58 -19.47 -8.20
CA ILE A 287 -5.19 -19.15 -9.50
C ILE A 287 -6.71 -19.01 -9.45
N LYS A 288 -7.39 -19.61 -8.44
CA LYS A 288 -8.83 -19.41 -8.26
C LYS A 288 -9.13 -18.02 -7.71
N ALA A 289 -8.34 -17.56 -6.74
CA ALA A 289 -8.44 -16.21 -6.23
C ALA A 289 -8.14 -15.20 -7.33
N ILE A 290 -7.09 -15.41 -8.10
CA ILE A 290 -6.70 -14.59 -9.26
C ILE A 290 -7.81 -14.58 -10.32
N TYR A 291 -8.41 -15.74 -10.63
CA TYR A 291 -9.55 -15.81 -11.56
C TYR A 291 -10.71 -14.93 -11.08
N ASN A 292 -11.11 -15.02 -9.82
CA ASN A 292 -12.20 -14.22 -9.26
C ASN A 292 -11.91 -12.71 -9.28
N GLU A 293 -10.66 -12.34 -9.21
CA GLU A 293 -10.23 -10.94 -9.28
C GLU A 293 -10.22 -10.40 -10.72
N VAL A 294 -9.75 -11.23 -11.68
CA VAL A 294 -9.63 -10.87 -13.10
C VAL A 294 -10.96 -11.01 -13.83
N HIS A 295 -11.73 -12.07 -13.55
CA HIS A 295 -13.01 -12.33 -14.20
C HIS A 295 -14.01 -11.20 -13.93
N LYS A 296 -14.63 -10.74 -14.99
CA LYS A 296 -15.72 -9.76 -14.95
C LYS A 296 -16.80 -10.21 -15.91
N ASP A 297 -18.01 -10.37 -15.43
CA ASP A 297 -19.17 -10.60 -16.30
C ASP A 297 -19.43 -9.41 -17.22
N ALA A 298 -19.87 -9.70 -18.44
CA ALA A 298 -20.41 -8.66 -19.31
C ALA A 298 -21.71 -8.12 -18.72
N ILE A 299 -21.90 -6.82 -18.81
CA ILE A 299 -23.12 -6.15 -18.36
C ILE A 299 -23.92 -5.76 -19.61
N ASP A 300 -25.16 -6.23 -19.70
CA ASP A 300 -26.09 -5.85 -20.74
C ASP A 300 -26.60 -4.42 -20.53
N ALA A 301 -26.75 -3.66 -21.61
CA ALA A 301 -27.42 -2.37 -21.56
C ALA A 301 -28.89 -2.56 -21.21
N SER A 302 -29.41 -1.73 -20.32
CA SER A 302 -30.81 -1.73 -19.96
C SER A 302 -31.35 -0.32 -19.71
N TYR A 303 -32.66 -0.15 -19.97
CA TYR A 303 -33.40 1.05 -19.67
C TYR A 303 -34.74 0.65 -19.05
N THR A 304 -35.10 1.25 -17.93
CA THR A 304 -36.41 1.08 -17.28
C THR A 304 -37.15 2.41 -17.27
N ILE A 305 -38.47 2.34 -17.42
CA ILE A 305 -39.33 3.53 -17.46
C ILE A 305 -39.73 3.95 -16.04
N GLU A 306 -40.04 2.97 -15.14
CA GLU A 306 -40.47 3.20 -13.77
C GLU A 306 -39.79 2.24 -12.81
N PRO A 307 -38.92 2.71 -11.88
CA PRO A 307 -38.30 4.03 -11.93
C PRO A 307 -37.39 4.16 -13.15
N ARG A 308 -37.25 5.36 -13.66
CA ARG A 308 -36.36 5.59 -14.82
C ARG A 308 -34.92 5.35 -14.41
N SER A 309 -34.29 4.37 -15.03
CA SER A 309 -32.87 4.09 -14.86
C SER A 309 -32.25 3.60 -16.15
N VAL A 310 -30.94 3.77 -16.27
CA VAL A 310 -30.16 3.35 -17.41
C VAL A 310 -28.89 2.67 -16.93
N THR A 311 -28.59 1.51 -17.51
CA THR A 311 -27.33 0.78 -17.29
C THR A 311 -26.66 0.66 -18.64
N PRO A 312 -25.47 1.25 -18.83
CA PRO A 312 -24.69 1.06 -20.05
C PRO A 312 -24.14 -0.36 -20.13
N SER A 313 -24.02 -0.87 -21.36
CA SER A 313 -23.35 -2.14 -21.58
C SER A 313 -21.86 -2.04 -21.27
N LYS A 314 -21.30 -3.11 -20.70
CA LYS A 314 -19.84 -3.24 -20.47
C LYS A 314 -19.38 -4.60 -20.90
N ASN A 315 -18.22 -4.63 -21.54
CA ASN A 315 -17.57 -5.90 -21.84
C ASN A 315 -17.06 -6.53 -20.54
N GLY A 316 -17.15 -7.85 -20.46
CA GLY A 316 -16.53 -8.66 -19.45
C GLY A 316 -15.16 -9.15 -19.89
N ILE A 317 -14.46 -9.78 -18.96
CA ILE A 317 -13.18 -10.46 -19.20
C ILE A 317 -13.28 -11.84 -18.58
N ASP A 318 -12.78 -12.85 -19.27
CA ASP A 318 -12.74 -14.22 -18.80
C ASP A 318 -11.47 -14.90 -19.31
N PHE A 319 -11.10 -16.02 -18.69
CA PHE A 319 -10.05 -16.86 -19.23
C PHE A 319 -10.51 -17.44 -20.59
N ALA A 320 -9.60 -17.47 -21.56
CA ALA A 320 -9.90 -18.10 -22.85
C ALA A 320 -9.87 -19.63 -22.80
N ILE A 321 -9.31 -20.19 -21.71
CA ILE A 321 -9.27 -21.62 -21.39
C ILE A 321 -10.09 -21.87 -20.12
N SER A 322 -10.38 -23.12 -19.80
CA SER A 322 -11.04 -23.47 -18.53
C SER A 322 -10.16 -23.21 -17.32
N LEU A 323 -10.77 -23.06 -16.15
CA LEU A 323 -10.02 -22.87 -14.91
C LEU A 323 -9.15 -24.11 -14.58
N GLU A 324 -9.63 -25.31 -14.90
CA GLU A 324 -8.91 -26.55 -14.73
C GLU A 324 -7.66 -26.60 -15.63
N GLU A 325 -7.79 -26.20 -16.88
CA GLU A 325 -6.65 -26.09 -17.82
C GLU A 325 -5.64 -25.03 -17.36
N ALA A 326 -6.12 -23.89 -16.83
CA ALA A 326 -5.26 -22.84 -16.29
C ALA A 326 -4.48 -23.34 -15.07
N ILE A 327 -5.12 -24.09 -14.16
CA ILE A 327 -4.46 -24.73 -13.01
C ILE A 327 -3.39 -25.71 -13.48
N ALA A 328 -3.72 -26.59 -14.43
CA ALA A 328 -2.78 -27.56 -14.99
C ALA A 328 -1.58 -26.86 -15.61
N LYS A 329 -1.81 -25.83 -16.40
CA LYS A 329 -0.76 -25.04 -17.07
C LYS A 329 0.16 -24.32 -16.08
N LEU A 330 -0.41 -23.76 -14.99
CA LEU A 330 0.39 -23.17 -13.92
C LEU A 330 1.26 -24.22 -13.23
N ASN A 331 0.71 -25.41 -12.94
CA ASN A 331 1.47 -26.48 -12.28
C ASN A 331 2.63 -26.99 -13.14
N GLU A 332 2.44 -27.10 -14.45
CA GLU A 332 3.45 -27.56 -15.41
C GLU A 332 4.53 -26.52 -15.70
N SER A 333 4.27 -25.24 -15.48
CA SER A 333 5.24 -24.17 -15.74
C SER A 333 6.35 -24.14 -14.67
N GLU A 334 7.60 -23.85 -15.06
CA GLU A 334 8.72 -23.74 -14.13
C GLU A 334 8.80 -22.35 -13.47
N LYS A 335 8.65 -21.29 -14.25
CA LYS A 335 8.83 -19.89 -13.79
C LYS A 335 7.66 -19.00 -14.12
N GLU A 336 7.21 -19.05 -15.36
CA GLU A 336 6.18 -18.17 -15.88
C GLU A 336 5.08 -18.99 -16.56
N CYS A 337 3.84 -18.58 -16.35
CA CYS A 337 2.68 -19.17 -17.00
C CYS A 337 1.84 -18.08 -17.64
N VAL A 338 1.52 -18.25 -18.91
CA VAL A 338 0.70 -17.31 -19.68
C VAL A 338 -0.69 -17.89 -19.86
N ILE A 339 -1.71 -17.23 -19.31
CA ILE A 339 -3.11 -17.60 -19.45
C ILE A 339 -3.76 -16.60 -20.41
N PRO A 340 -4.22 -17.04 -21.60
CA PRO A 340 -4.89 -16.13 -22.53
C PRO A 340 -6.24 -15.69 -21.97
N LEU A 341 -6.56 -14.40 -22.13
CA LEU A 341 -7.81 -13.79 -21.76
C LEU A 341 -8.70 -13.59 -23.00
N LYS A 342 -10.00 -13.64 -22.82
CA LYS A 342 -11.00 -13.32 -23.83
C LYS A 342 -11.94 -12.24 -23.34
N VAL A 343 -12.36 -11.37 -24.25
CA VAL A 343 -13.42 -10.41 -24.00
C VAL A 343 -14.77 -11.12 -24.09
N VAL A 344 -15.59 -10.94 -23.07
CA VAL A 344 -17.00 -11.39 -23.05
C VAL A 344 -17.88 -10.21 -23.42
N TYR A 345 -18.56 -10.32 -24.56
CA TYR A 345 -19.42 -9.23 -25.02
C TYR A 345 -20.81 -9.31 -24.39
N PRO A 346 -21.43 -8.17 -24.08
CA PRO A 346 -22.83 -8.13 -23.63
C PRO A 346 -23.76 -8.60 -24.73
N LYS A 347 -24.87 -9.22 -24.34
CA LYS A 347 -25.91 -9.65 -25.27
C LYS A 347 -26.72 -8.47 -25.78
N VAL A 348 -26.93 -7.46 -24.94
CA VAL A 348 -27.61 -6.20 -25.29
C VAL A 348 -26.58 -5.07 -25.20
N THR A 349 -26.21 -4.52 -26.34
CA THR A 349 -25.33 -3.34 -26.41
C THR A 349 -26.15 -2.04 -26.27
N ASN A 350 -25.46 -0.92 -26.02
CA ASN A 350 -26.11 0.40 -25.92
C ASN A 350 -26.99 0.71 -27.13
N ASN A 351 -26.57 0.31 -28.33
CA ASN A 351 -27.32 0.57 -29.57
C ASN A 351 -28.58 -0.29 -29.71
N MET A 352 -28.74 -1.34 -28.90
CA MET A 352 -29.91 -2.24 -28.92
C MET A 352 -31.00 -1.83 -27.93
N ILE A 353 -30.77 -0.77 -27.13
CA ILE A 353 -31.78 -0.24 -26.21
C ILE A 353 -33.03 0.16 -27.02
N GLY A 354 -34.20 -0.22 -26.52
CA GLY A 354 -35.50 0.02 -27.17
C GLY A 354 -35.83 1.51 -27.40
N ASN A 355 -36.72 1.79 -28.33
CA ASN A 355 -37.08 3.17 -28.67
C ASN A 355 -37.77 3.94 -27.55
N ASP A 356 -38.30 3.24 -26.56
CA ASP A 356 -38.93 3.85 -25.36
C ASP A 356 -37.94 4.70 -24.54
N ALA A 357 -36.64 4.47 -24.72
CA ALA A 357 -35.59 5.30 -24.15
C ALA A 357 -35.42 6.67 -24.83
N PHE A 358 -36.03 6.86 -26.04
CA PHE A 358 -35.83 8.03 -26.89
C PHE A 358 -37.17 8.59 -27.38
N PRO A 359 -38.13 8.94 -26.50
CA PRO A 359 -39.49 9.29 -26.89
C PRO A 359 -39.58 10.64 -27.62
N ASP A 360 -38.58 11.52 -27.43
CA ASP A 360 -38.67 12.91 -27.89
C ASP A 360 -37.57 13.24 -28.91
N GLU A 361 -37.89 14.10 -29.87
CA GLU A 361 -36.91 14.81 -30.68
C GLU A 361 -36.37 15.99 -29.88
N LEU A 362 -35.11 15.89 -29.40
CA LEU A 362 -34.45 16.96 -28.66
C LEU A 362 -34.03 18.11 -29.61
N SER A 363 -33.56 17.74 -30.80
CA SER A 363 -33.15 18.70 -31.82
C SER A 363 -33.15 18.09 -33.22
N LYS A 364 -33.16 18.98 -34.22
CA LYS A 364 -33.03 18.64 -35.63
C LYS A 364 -32.27 19.73 -36.36
N PHE A 365 -31.38 19.34 -37.28
CA PHE A 365 -30.71 20.28 -38.18
C PHE A 365 -30.53 19.68 -39.55
N THR A 366 -30.60 20.56 -40.58
CA THR A 366 -30.59 20.15 -42.00
C THR A 366 -29.64 21.04 -42.79
N THR A 367 -28.89 20.45 -43.69
CA THR A 367 -28.10 21.13 -44.71
C THR A 367 -28.41 20.58 -46.08
N TYR A 368 -28.16 21.40 -47.13
CA TYR A 368 -28.47 21.06 -48.49
C TYR A 368 -27.19 20.84 -49.30
N TYR A 369 -27.24 19.91 -50.26
CA TYR A 369 -26.13 19.60 -51.17
C TYR A 369 -26.65 19.34 -52.60
N ASP A 370 -25.78 19.42 -53.61
CA ASP A 370 -26.13 19.07 -54.98
C ASP A 370 -26.09 17.55 -55.19
N ALA A 371 -27.27 16.92 -55.26
CA ALA A 371 -27.41 15.47 -55.43
C ALA A 371 -26.88 14.95 -56.78
N ARG A 372 -26.64 15.83 -57.77
CA ARG A 372 -26.07 15.47 -59.07
C ARG A 372 -24.59 15.11 -58.97
N ASN A 373 -23.91 15.54 -57.89
CA ASN A 373 -22.56 15.08 -57.60
C ASN A 373 -22.64 13.71 -56.94
N TYR A 374 -22.64 12.65 -57.73
CA TYR A 374 -22.82 11.28 -57.27
C TYR A 374 -21.70 10.82 -56.29
N ASN A 375 -20.45 11.15 -56.59
CA ASN A 375 -19.33 10.78 -55.73
C ASN A 375 -19.44 11.42 -54.34
N ARG A 376 -19.73 12.72 -54.32
CA ARG A 376 -19.95 13.44 -53.04
C ARG A 376 -21.17 12.87 -52.30
N THR A 377 -22.27 12.62 -53.00
CA THR A 377 -23.46 12.00 -52.40
C THR A 377 -23.16 10.66 -51.78
N THR A 378 -22.38 9.81 -52.48
CA THR A 378 -21.92 8.53 -51.92
C THR A 378 -21.14 8.72 -50.61
N ASN A 379 -20.20 9.67 -50.56
CA ASN A 379 -19.43 9.96 -49.35
C ASN A 379 -20.29 10.42 -48.16
N LEU A 380 -21.28 11.29 -48.46
CA LEU A 380 -22.23 11.77 -47.43
C LEU A 380 -23.08 10.62 -46.88
N ILE A 381 -23.58 9.74 -47.74
CA ILE A 381 -24.39 8.56 -47.34
C ILE A 381 -23.54 7.59 -46.50
N LEU A 382 -22.30 7.29 -46.91
CA LEU A 382 -21.42 6.39 -46.19
C LEU A 382 -21.12 6.90 -44.79
N ALA A 383 -20.76 8.18 -44.66
CA ALA A 383 -20.48 8.78 -43.34
C ALA A 383 -21.74 8.82 -42.46
N ALA A 384 -22.89 9.22 -43.02
CA ALA A 384 -24.16 9.26 -42.30
C ALA A 384 -24.58 7.87 -41.78
N ASN A 385 -24.48 6.83 -42.64
CA ASN A 385 -24.86 5.47 -42.27
C ASN A 385 -24.01 4.91 -41.12
N LYS A 386 -22.74 5.32 -40.99
CA LYS A 386 -21.90 4.95 -39.87
C LYS A 386 -22.32 5.57 -38.54
N ILE A 387 -22.90 6.76 -38.61
CA ILE A 387 -23.33 7.54 -37.43
C ILE A 387 -24.78 7.17 -37.04
N ASN A 388 -25.61 6.80 -38.03
CA ASN A 388 -27.04 6.56 -37.83
C ASN A 388 -27.30 5.42 -36.83
N GLY A 389 -28.13 5.67 -35.82
CA GLY A 389 -28.47 4.71 -34.79
C GLY A 389 -27.50 4.71 -33.62
N THR A 390 -26.44 5.52 -33.65
CA THR A 390 -25.50 5.62 -32.51
C THR A 390 -26.24 6.07 -31.26
N VAL A 391 -26.09 5.32 -30.18
CA VAL A 391 -26.60 5.64 -28.85
C VAL A 391 -25.42 6.06 -27.95
N LEU A 392 -25.61 7.15 -27.22
CA LEU A 392 -24.67 7.59 -26.18
C LEU A 392 -25.36 7.54 -24.83
N MET A 393 -24.79 6.78 -23.90
CA MET A 393 -25.20 6.76 -22.51
C MET A 393 -24.82 8.06 -21.80
N PRO A 394 -25.39 8.37 -20.62
CA PRO A 394 -24.97 9.50 -19.81
C PRO A 394 -23.45 9.51 -19.58
N GLY A 395 -22.82 10.63 -19.88
CA GLY A 395 -21.39 10.82 -19.73
C GLY A 395 -20.52 10.33 -20.90
N GLU A 396 -21.03 9.54 -21.83
CA GLU A 396 -20.27 9.05 -22.98
C GLU A 396 -19.95 10.17 -23.98
N VAL A 397 -18.79 10.03 -24.62
CA VAL A 397 -18.26 10.97 -25.59
C VAL A 397 -18.31 10.36 -26.99
N PHE A 398 -18.94 11.07 -27.92
CA PHE A 398 -18.90 10.75 -29.34
C PHE A 398 -17.63 11.32 -29.97
N SER A 399 -16.93 10.51 -30.78
CA SER A 399 -15.83 10.93 -31.65
C SER A 399 -16.19 10.62 -33.09
N TYR A 400 -16.23 11.64 -33.92
CA TYR A 400 -16.57 11.48 -35.35
C TYR A 400 -15.57 10.56 -36.06
N ASN A 401 -14.25 10.74 -35.77
CA ASN A 401 -13.23 9.95 -36.43
C ASN A 401 -13.24 8.48 -35.96
N GLN A 402 -13.60 8.19 -34.69
CA GLN A 402 -13.75 6.81 -34.21
C GLN A 402 -14.97 6.13 -34.87
N VAL A 403 -16.12 6.80 -34.92
CA VAL A 403 -17.37 6.21 -35.46
C VAL A 403 -17.32 6.03 -36.97
N VAL A 404 -16.87 7.04 -37.70
CA VAL A 404 -16.83 7.02 -39.17
C VAL A 404 -15.63 6.24 -39.69
N GLY A 405 -14.49 6.25 -38.95
CA GLY A 405 -13.26 5.60 -39.35
C GLY A 405 -12.50 6.33 -40.46
N GLU A 406 -11.45 5.71 -40.95
CA GLU A 406 -10.66 6.24 -42.05
C GLU A 406 -11.42 6.22 -43.37
N ARG A 407 -11.24 7.29 -44.20
CA ARG A 407 -11.90 7.47 -45.49
C ARG A 407 -10.99 6.89 -46.56
N THR A 408 -11.18 5.61 -46.87
CA THR A 408 -10.37 4.89 -47.87
C THR A 408 -11.23 4.45 -49.05
N ILE A 409 -10.59 4.18 -50.20
CA ILE A 409 -11.24 3.59 -51.39
C ILE A 409 -11.84 2.22 -51.02
N ALA A 410 -11.13 1.43 -50.20
CA ALA A 410 -11.61 0.13 -49.75
C ALA A 410 -12.88 0.24 -48.88
N ALA A 411 -13.06 1.34 -48.12
CA ALA A 411 -14.29 1.65 -47.40
C ALA A 411 -15.41 2.23 -48.27
N GLY A 412 -15.20 2.33 -49.57
CA GLY A 412 -16.19 2.80 -50.57
C GLY A 412 -16.20 4.30 -50.83
N TYR A 413 -15.32 5.07 -50.18
CA TYR A 413 -15.23 6.51 -50.39
C TYR A 413 -14.72 6.83 -51.80
N LYS A 414 -15.18 7.94 -52.35
CA LYS A 414 -14.90 8.42 -53.71
C LYS A 414 -14.19 9.77 -53.66
N GLU A 415 -13.46 10.07 -54.72
CA GLU A 415 -12.92 11.41 -54.93
C GLU A 415 -14.07 12.37 -55.29
N ALA A 416 -14.10 13.50 -54.63
CA ALA A 416 -15.06 14.57 -54.82
C ALA A 416 -14.42 15.91 -54.40
N PRO A 417 -14.97 17.05 -54.79
CA PRO A 417 -14.41 18.36 -54.49
C PRO A 417 -14.17 18.58 -52.98
N ILE A 418 -12.92 18.93 -52.65
CA ILE A 418 -12.46 19.38 -51.34
C ILE A 418 -11.72 20.72 -51.49
N TYR A 419 -11.52 21.43 -50.38
CA TYR A 419 -10.69 22.63 -50.37
C TYR A 419 -9.26 22.29 -49.86
N VAL A 420 -8.27 22.48 -50.74
CA VAL A 420 -6.85 22.30 -50.44
C VAL A 420 -6.12 23.59 -50.77
N ASN A 421 -5.47 24.19 -49.79
CA ASN A 421 -4.69 25.43 -49.97
C ASN A 421 -5.45 26.58 -50.65
N GLY A 422 -6.78 26.67 -50.44
CA GLY A 422 -7.63 27.71 -51.00
C GLY A 422 -8.13 27.44 -52.44
N LYS A 423 -7.86 26.26 -52.99
CA LYS A 423 -8.35 25.82 -54.26
C LYS A 423 -9.32 24.65 -54.11
N VAL A 424 -10.21 24.50 -55.04
CA VAL A 424 -11.09 23.33 -55.14
C VAL A 424 -10.32 22.26 -55.93
N GLU A 425 -10.05 21.14 -55.33
CA GLU A 425 -9.41 19.99 -55.94
C GLU A 425 -10.21 18.72 -55.60
N ASP A 426 -10.11 17.68 -56.41
CA ASP A 426 -10.75 16.41 -56.07
C ASP A 426 -9.91 15.66 -55.06
N GLY A 427 -10.55 15.23 -53.98
CA GLY A 427 -9.92 14.47 -52.90
C GLY A 427 -10.83 13.41 -52.32
N LEU A 428 -10.24 12.36 -51.78
CA LEU A 428 -10.96 11.23 -51.24
C LEU A 428 -11.83 11.66 -50.05
N GLY A 429 -13.10 11.30 -50.05
CA GLY A 429 -14.05 11.64 -48.99
C GLY A 429 -14.56 13.08 -49.04
N GLY A 430 -14.47 13.77 -50.19
CA GLY A 430 -15.05 15.12 -50.34
C GLY A 430 -16.52 15.15 -49.93
N GLY A 431 -16.90 16.12 -49.08
CA GLY A 431 -18.24 16.29 -48.54
C GLY A 431 -18.43 15.92 -47.07
N ILE A 432 -17.56 15.12 -46.48
CA ILE A 432 -17.70 14.58 -45.11
C ILE A 432 -17.85 15.68 -44.06
N CYS A 433 -17.13 16.79 -44.18
CA CYS A 433 -17.26 17.93 -43.27
C CYS A 433 -18.67 18.55 -43.27
N GLN A 434 -19.47 18.37 -44.32
CA GLN A 434 -20.87 18.80 -44.32
C GLN A 434 -21.71 17.91 -43.37
N ILE A 435 -21.45 16.59 -43.33
CA ILE A 435 -22.11 15.67 -42.41
C ILE A 435 -21.73 16.03 -40.97
N THR A 436 -20.41 16.29 -40.71
CA THR A 436 -19.92 16.75 -39.41
C THR A 436 -20.59 18.06 -38.99
N THR A 437 -20.68 19.03 -39.88
CA THR A 437 -21.32 20.32 -39.63
C THR A 437 -22.80 20.18 -39.33
N THR A 438 -23.52 19.31 -40.06
CA THR A 438 -24.95 19.07 -39.82
C THR A 438 -25.16 18.45 -38.44
N LEU A 439 -24.36 17.46 -38.09
CA LEU A 439 -24.37 16.84 -36.75
C LEU A 439 -24.00 17.85 -35.65
N TYR A 440 -22.94 18.66 -35.84
CA TYR A 440 -22.54 19.69 -34.89
C TYR A 440 -23.70 20.62 -34.53
N ASN A 441 -24.42 21.11 -35.51
CA ASN A 441 -25.56 21.98 -35.25
C ASN A 441 -26.69 21.26 -34.53
N ALA A 442 -27.02 20.03 -34.88
CA ALA A 442 -28.01 19.23 -34.16
C ALA A 442 -27.59 19.05 -32.70
N VAL A 443 -26.31 18.76 -32.43
CA VAL A 443 -25.73 18.61 -31.08
C VAL A 443 -25.87 19.90 -30.27
N VAL A 444 -25.53 21.06 -30.85
CA VAL A 444 -25.61 22.34 -30.15
C VAL A 444 -27.07 22.72 -29.84
N TYR A 445 -28.02 22.46 -30.77
CA TYR A 445 -29.45 22.69 -30.54
C TYR A 445 -30.05 21.72 -29.50
N ALA A 446 -29.46 20.51 -29.30
CA ALA A 446 -29.83 19.61 -28.23
C ALA A 446 -29.21 20.00 -26.85
N ASN A 447 -28.51 21.13 -26.80
CA ASN A 447 -27.76 21.59 -25.60
C ASN A 447 -26.73 20.60 -25.10
N LEU A 448 -26.17 19.76 -25.98
CA LEU A 448 -25.09 18.83 -25.61
C LEU A 448 -23.73 19.54 -25.52
N GLU A 449 -22.84 18.98 -24.76
CA GLU A 449 -21.51 19.53 -24.52
C GLU A 449 -20.55 19.20 -25.67
N VAL A 450 -20.20 20.21 -26.48
CA VAL A 450 -19.15 20.06 -27.50
C VAL A 450 -17.78 20.14 -26.84
N THR A 451 -17.00 19.06 -26.95
CA THR A 451 -15.67 18.94 -26.31
C THR A 451 -14.51 19.19 -27.28
N ASP A 452 -14.74 18.98 -28.61
CA ASP A 452 -13.74 19.23 -29.64
C ASP A 452 -14.41 19.69 -30.94
N ARG A 453 -14.01 20.83 -31.49
CA ARG A 453 -14.52 21.37 -32.73
C ARG A 453 -13.53 22.35 -33.35
N SER A 454 -13.28 22.22 -34.64
CA SER A 454 -12.52 23.17 -35.44
C SER A 454 -13.38 23.73 -36.59
N ASN A 455 -13.21 25.02 -36.90
CA ASN A 455 -13.84 25.63 -38.08
C ASN A 455 -13.02 25.35 -39.35
N HIS A 456 -13.66 25.49 -40.51
CA HIS A 456 -12.97 25.45 -41.80
C HIS A 456 -12.08 26.68 -42.01
N GLN A 457 -11.14 26.54 -42.92
CA GLN A 457 -10.30 27.65 -43.36
C GLN A 457 -11.12 28.75 -44.07
N PHE A 458 -12.17 28.37 -44.80
CA PHE A 458 -13.09 29.26 -45.52
C PHE A 458 -14.52 28.97 -45.08
N VAL A 459 -15.41 29.98 -45.14
CA VAL A 459 -16.82 29.78 -44.78
C VAL A 459 -17.45 28.81 -45.80
N PRO A 460 -17.96 27.64 -45.38
CA PRO A 460 -18.59 26.70 -46.31
C PRO A 460 -19.95 27.21 -46.75
N SER A 461 -20.35 26.84 -47.98
CA SER A 461 -21.60 27.33 -48.61
C SER A 461 -22.89 26.82 -47.97
N TYR A 462 -22.84 25.73 -47.20
CA TYR A 462 -24.01 25.05 -46.63
C TYR A 462 -24.42 25.55 -45.23
N VAL A 463 -23.60 26.39 -44.56
CA VAL A 463 -23.92 27.08 -43.30
C VAL A 463 -23.26 28.46 -43.25
N GLY A 464 -23.74 29.32 -42.37
CA GLY A 464 -23.11 30.61 -42.09
C GLY A 464 -21.82 30.49 -41.29
N ALA A 465 -21.02 31.55 -41.32
CA ALA A 465 -19.78 31.65 -40.52
C ALA A 465 -20.06 31.39 -39.03
N GLY A 466 -19.22 30.58 -38.39
CA GLY A 466 -19.34 30.20 -36.96
C GLY A 466 -20.23 28.97 -36.72
N ARG A 467 -20.86 28.43 -37.76
CA ARG A 467 -21.81 27.31 -37.64
C ARG A 467 -21.27 25.99 -38.20
N ASP A 468 -20.06 25.96 -38.66
CA ASP A 468 -19.42 24.81 -39.30
C ASP A 468 -18.54 24.00 -38.34
N ALA A 469 -18.27 22.76 -38.70
CA ALA A 469 -17.27 21.89 -38.06
C ALA A 469 -16.53 21.09 -39.14
N THR A 470 -15.21 21.03 -39.06
CA THR A 470 -14.35 20.29 -39.97
C THR A 470 -13.70 19.11 -39.27
N VAL A 471 -13.39 18.07 -40.05
CA VAL A 471 -12.69 16.87 -39.57
C VAL A 471 -11.61 16.41 -40.55
N VAL A 472 -10.48 15.94 -40.02
CA VAL A 472 -9.44 15.27 -40.80
C VAL A 472 -9.03 14.03 -39.99
N TYR A 473 -9.06 12.85 -40.63
CA TYR A 473 -8.73 11.62 -39.93
C TYR A 473 -7.28 11.65 -39.42
N GLY A 474 -7.10 11.31 -38.15
CA GLY A 474 -5.81 11.33 -37.49
C GLY A 474 -5.28 12.71 -37.06
N ALA A 475 -6.00 13.83 -37.39
CA ALA A 475 -5.54 15.18 -37.12
C ALA A 475 -6.58 16.12 -36.49
N ILE A 476 -7.78 16.17 -37.02
CA ILE A 476 -8.86 17.06 -36.53
C ILE A 476 -10.11 16.22 -36.33
N ASP A 477 -10.67 16.27 -35.13
CA ASP A 477 -11.88 15.54 -34.78
C ASP A 477 -13.03 16.47 -34.39
N PHE A 478 -14.25 15.94 -34.43
CA PHE A 478 -15.42 16.54 -33.82
C PHE A 478 -15.90 15.62 -32.71
N LYS A 479 -15.92 16.14 -31.46
CA LYS A 479 -16.33 15.39 -30.28
C LYS A 479 -17.36 16.15 -29.46
N PHE A 480 -18.29 15.40 -28.89
CA PHE A 480 -19.25 15.94 -27.94
C PHE A 480 -19.63 14.87 -26.94
N LYS A 481 -20.07 15.31 -25.75
CA LYS A 481 -20.45 14.45 -24.62
C LYS A 481 -21.96 14.48 -24.45
N ASN A 482 -22.56 13.32 -24.16
CA ASN A 482 -23.89 13.29 -23.59
C ASN A 482 -23.84 13.73 -22.13
N ASN A 483 -24.11 15.00 -21.89
CA ASN A 483 -24.15 15.62 -20.56
C ASN A 483 -25.54 15.54 -19.89
N ARG A 484 -26.44 14.68 -20.42
CA ARG A 484 -27.78 14.44 -19.88
C ARG A 484 -27.79 13.23 -18.96
N ASP A 485 -28.82 13.12 -18.12
CA ASP A 485 -29.03 11.99 -17.21
C ASP A 485 -29.58 10.74 -17.90
N TYR A 486 -29.98 10.84 -19.15
CA TYR A 486 -30.61 9.79 -19.96
C TYR A 486 -29.89 9.60 -21.30
N PRO A 487 -30.01 8.40 -21.91
CA PRO A 487 -29.36 8.13 -23.17
C PRO A 487 -29.94 9.01 -24.31
N ILE A 488 -29.09 9.27 -25.30
CA ILE A 488 -29.49 9.92 -26.56
C ILE A 488 -29.21 9.00 -27.73
N LYS A 489 -29.97 9.18 -28.82
CA LYS A 489 -29.80 8.45 -30.09
C LYS A 489 -29.69 9.42 -31.24
N ILE A 490 -28.67 9.18 -32.08
CA ILE A 490 -28.45 9.98 -33.29
C ILE A 490 -29.19 9.30 -34.46
N ILE A 491 -30.10 10.00 -35.06
CA ILE A 491 -30.75 9.57 -36.31
C ILE A 491 -30.32 10.52 -37.41
N CYS A 492 -30.01 9.96 -38.58
CA CYS A 492 -29.69 10.79 -39.74
C CYS A 492 -30.21 10.19 -41.05
N SER A 493 -30.44 11.07 -42.00
CA SER A 493 -30.81 10.73 -43.36
C SER A 493 -30.10 11.63 -44.37
N VAL A 494 -29.67 11.04 -45.50
CA VAL A 494 -29.06 11.74 -46.63
C VAL A 494 -29.76 11.27 -47.88
N ASN A 495 -30.63 12.10 -48.42
CA ASN A 495 -31.41 11.77 -49.61
C ASN A 495 -31.84 13.03 -50.38
N GLY A 496 -31.90 12.95 -51.71
CA GLY A 496 -32.51 13.99 -52.57
C GLY A 496 -31.90 15.39 -52.43
N GLY A 497 -30.59 15.49 -52.07
CA GLY A 497 -29.93 16.78 -51.88
C GLY A 497 -30.07 17.35 -50.46
N VAL A 498 -30.62 16.57 -49.54
CA VAL A 498 -30.88 16.96 -48.14
C VAL A 498 -30.13 16.03 -47.18
N ALA A 499 -29.36 16.59 -46.27
CA ALA A 499 -28.73 15.88 -45.15
C ALA A 499 -29.33 16.37 -43.82
N THR A 500 -29.96 15.49 -43.08
CA THR A 500 -30.64 15.81 -41.81
C THR A 500 -30.07 14.96 -40.67
N PHE A 501 -29.85 15.59 -39.53
CA PHE A 501 -29.56 14.93 -38.27
C PHE A 501 -30.59 15.30 -37.21
N GLN A 502 -31.01 14.32 -36.43
CA GLN A 502 -31.91 14.44 -35.29
C GLN A 502 -31.22 13.83 -34.07
N ILE A 503 -31.32 14.47 -32.93
CA ILE A 503 -30.97 13.92 -31.65
C ILE A 503 -32.26 13.54 -30.94
N LEU A 504 -32.45 12.26 -30.70
CA LEU A 504 -33.58 11.74 -29.94
C LEU A 504 -33.15 11.47 -28.50
N GLY A 505 -34.07 11.57 -27.54
CA GLY A 505 -33.82 11.30 -26.13
C GLY A 505 -35.07 11.52 -25.29
N LEU A 506 -34.94 11.66 -24.00
CA LEU A 506 -36.02 12.03 -23.10
C LEU A 506 -35.97 13.53 -22.82
N ARG A 507 -37.05 14.25 -23.10
CA ARG A 507 -37.20 15.65 -22.69
C ARG A 507 -37.67 15.73 -21.24
N THR A 508 -37.07 16.60 -20.46
CA THR A 508 -37.36 16.79 -19.04
C THR A 508 -37.70 18.26 -18.74
N ASP A 509 -38.24 18.51 -17.56
CA ASP A 509 -38.50 19.88 -17.11
C ASP A 509 -37.23 20.73 -16.97
N ASN A 510 -36.06 20.12 -16.96
CA ASN A 510 -34.77 20.81 -16.90
C ASN A 510 -34.26 21.24 -18.30
N ASP A 511 -34.92 20.84 -19.38
CA ASP A 511 -34.51 21.21 -20.73
C ASP A 511 -34.82 22.66 -21.05
N TYR A 512 -34.03 23.21 -21.95
CA TYR A 512 -34.12 24.57 -22.45
C TYR A 512 -34.43 24.56 -23.95
N ASP A 513 -35.14 25.58 -24.41
CA ASP A 513 -35.19 25.92 -25.83
C ASP A 513 -33.87 26.61 -26.19
N VAL A 514 -33.21 26.11 -27.23
CA VAL A 514 -31.89 26.57 -27.64
C VAL A 514 -31.98 27.39 -28.90
N GLU A 515 -31.52 28.61 -28.85
CA GLU A 515 -31.36 29.50 -30.01
C GLU A 515 -29.85 29.71 -30.25
N ILE A 516 -29.45 29.66 -31.52
CA ILE A 516 -28.05 29.87 -31.91
C ILE A 516 -28.02 30.99 -32.93
N TYR A 517 -27.23 32.01 -32.69
CA TYR A 517 -26.96 33.04 -33.66
C TYR A 517 -25.46 33.32 -33.80
N SER A 518 -25.05 33.72 -35.00
CA SER A 518 -23.67 34.11 -35.30
C SER A 518 -23.69 35.52 -35.88
N LYS A 519 -22.68 36.30 -35.49
CA LYS A 519 -22.44 37.64 -36.03
C LYS A 519 -21.03 37.78 -36.57
N ILE A 520 -20.89 38.50 -37.66
CA ILE A 520 -19.59 38.93 -38.18
C ILE A 520 -19.10 40.08 -37.30
N THR A 521 -17.93 39.92 -36.73
CA THR A 521 -17.31 40.91 -35.83
C THR A 521 -16.19 41.72 -36.44
N GLY A 522 -15.73 41.30 -37.61
CA GLY A 522 -14.73 42.03 -38.38
C GLY A 522 -14.46 41.40 -39.72
N GLN A 523 -14.17 42.25 -40.71
CA GLN A 523 -13.75 41.80 -42.04
C GLN A 523 -12.55 42.63 -42.48
N THR A 524 -11.55 41.94 -43.06
CA THR A 524 -10.43 42.55 -43.76
C THR A 524 -10.45 42.10 -45.23
N ALA A 525 -9.47 42.55 -46.02
CA ALA A 525 -9.33 42.03 -47.39
C ALA A 525 -9.15 40.49 -47.42
N ASN A 526 -8.49 39.93 -46.40
CA ASN A 526 -8.06 38.52 -46.36
C ASN A 526 -8.83 37.65 -45.38
N THR A 527 -9.58 38.21 -44.42
CA THR A 527 -10.20 37.45 -43.33
C THR A 527 -11.61 37.91 -42.99
N THR A 528 -12.43 36.98 -42.54
CA THR A 528 -13.73 37.23 -41.90
C THR A 528 -13.71 36.62 -40.51
N ASN A 529 -14.00 37.42 -39.47
CA ASN A 529 -14.13 36.99 -38.10
C ASN A 529 -15.58 36.87 -37.69
N SER A 530 -15.96 35.82 -36.99
CA SER A 530 -17.29 35.62 -36.45
C SER A 530 -17.30 35.27 -34.99
N GLN A 531 -18.37 35.55 -34.31
CA GLN A 531 -18.68 35.07 -32.97
C GLN A 531 -20.05 34.40 -33.00
N THR A 532 -20.13 33.20 -32.42
CA THR A 532 -21.36 32.41 -32.30
C THR A 532 -21.79 32.33 -30.87
N TYR A 533 -23.05 32.61 -30.61
CA TYR A 533 -23.65 32.60 -29.27
C TYR A 533 -24.76 31.56 -29.21
N LYS A 534 -24.89 30.95 -28.02
CA LYS A 534 -26.01 30.09 -27.64
C LYS A 534 -26.85 30.82 -26.59
N ILE A 535 -28.15 30.90 -26.84
CA ILE A 535 -29.15 31.43 -25.90
C ILE A 535 -29.97 30.24 -25.40
N LEU A 536 -30.07 30.09 -24.07
CA LEU A 536 -30.97 29.16 -23.43
C LEU A 536 -32.22 29.90 -22.97
N ARG A 537 -33.40 29.39 -23.35
CA ARG A 537 -34.68 29.93 -22.90
C ARG A 537 -35.45 28.88 -22.11
N LYS A 538 -36.11 29.36 -21.07
CA LYS A 538 -37.07 28.57 -20.29
C LYS A 538 -38.39 29.30 -20.29
N ASN A 539 -39.45 28.65 -20.82
CA ASN A 539 -40.76 29.26 -20.95
C ASN A 539 -40.71 30.63 -21.67
N GLY A 540 -39.89 30.74 -22.71
CA GLY A 540 -39.72 31.96 -23.51
C GLY A 540 -38.79 33.02 -22.88
N VAL A 541 -38.36 32.86 -21.62
CA VAL A 541 -37.46 33.79 -20.93
C VAL A 541 -36.02 33.37 -21.16
N VAL A 542 -35.14 34.32 -21.50
CA VAL A 542 -33.69 34.07 -21.59
C VAL A 542 -33.13 33.77 -20.21
N VAL A 543 -32.53 32.62 -20.04
CA VAL A 543 -31.88 32.19 -18.81
C VAL A 543 -30.36 32.35 -18.89
N GLU A 544 -29.79 32.08 -20.07
CA GLU A 544 -28.35 32.17 -20.31
C GLU A 544 -28.08 32.59 -21.75
N GLU A 545 -27.09 33.45 -21.96
CA GLU A 545 -26.47 33.72 -23.26
C GLU A 545 -24.97 33.46 -23.11
N LYS A 546 -24.45 32.52 -23.90
CA LYS A 546 -23.07 32.07 -23.86
C LYS A 546 -22.39 32.17 -25.20
N LEU A 547 -21.18 32.72 -25.23
CA LEU A 547 -20.30 32.66 -26.38
C LEU A 547 -19.85 31.22 -26.60
N LEU A 548 -20.18 30.62 -27.76
CA LEU A 548 -19.78 29.28 -28.16
C LEU A 548 -18.41 29.27 -28.83
N SER A 549 -18.19 30.16 -29.80
CA SER A 549 -16.94 30.19 -30.54
C SER A 549 -16.59 31.58 -31.05
N LYS A 550 -15.30 31.76 -31.33
CA LYS A 550 -14.72 32.86 -32.09
C LYS A 550 -13.95 32.23 -33.23
N ASP A 551 -14.40 32.48 -34.45
CA ASP A 551 -13.84 31.82 -35.61
C ASP A 551 -13.29 32.85 -36.61
N THR A 552 -12.18 32.47 -37.25
CA THR A 552 -11.52 33.30 -38.27
C THR A 552 -11.46 32.49 -39.57
N TYR A 553 -11.97 33.05 -40.66
CA TYR A 553 -11.98 32.45 -41.97
C TYR A 553 -11.14 33.27 -42.93
N LYS A 554 -10.47 32.62 -43.85
CA LYS A 554 -9.88 33.30 -45.02
C LYS A 554 -10.95 33.71 -46.00
N ARG A 555 -10.70 34.73 -46.76
CA ARG A 555 -11.55 35.16 -47.90
C ARG A 555 -10.90 34.73 -49.20
N HIS A 556 -11.72 34.34 -50.16
CA HIS A 556 -11.29 34.02 -51.52
C HIS A 556 -10.89 35.28 -52.27
#